data_0309cee7a5a7f1453123800a9aedad5c
#
_entry.id   0309cee7a5a7f1453123800a9aedad5c
#
_cell.length_a   1.000
_cell.length_b   1.000
_cell.length_c   1.000
_cell.angle_alpha   90.00
_cell.angle_beta   90.00
_cell.angle_gamma   90.00
#
_symmetry.space_group_name_H-M   'P 1'
#
loop_
_entity.id
_entity.type
_entity.pdbx_description
1 polymer ?
#
loop_
_entity_poly.entity_id
_entity_poly.type
_entity_poly.pdbx_seq_one_letter_code
_entity_poly.pdbx_strand_id
1 'polypeptide(L)'
;MMKKTTAILSLLILFSFAGKAQDPHFSQFFASPLTLNPAFTGKFDGTVRVAGNYRNQWPAFNNVYTTSTLSVDFPILKNKLPDYDTWGLGILALTDKAGGGVLTNNYIGISTSYHKALDEDGFQQLGIGFQGTYGQKRLNTDNLKFEDQLTPFGFTGVTQDIFNTENLNINYLDVNAGLLYTGSTADDNNFYIGASMYHINRPKESFKGGIWNIAPRTTISAGGYFPVSDILTLHTSGIYQVQNKATETTIGGALAASIDAESTDPSNVYIGSWYRFNDAIIPYLGLEFAGFRIGATYDINVSSLKAGSQSRGGMEISVIYIKRPAGYKGIPCPKF
;
A
#
# COMPACT_ATOMS: atom_id res chain seq x y z
N MET A 1 -41.16 3.89 -29.69
CA MET A 1 -40.56 3.74 -28.34
C MET A 1 -39.48 2.67 -28.29
N MET A 2 -39.68 1.47 -28.82
CA MET A 2 -38.67 0.37 -28.81
C MET A 2 -37.25 0.73 -29.31
N LYS A 3 -37.13 1.48 -30.42
CA LYS A 3 -35.82 1.84 -30.99
C LYS A 3 -34.94 2.72 -30.06
N LYS A 4 -35.56 3.59 -29.22
CA LYS A 4 -34.83 4.42 -28.25
C LYS A 4 -34.36 3.61 -27.02
N THR A 5 -35.18 2.66 -26.57
CA THR A 5 -34.85 1.75 -25.47
C THR A 5 -33.70 0.81 -25.83
N THR A 6 -33.73 0.28 -27.08
CA THR A 6 -32.62 -0.58 -27.58
C THR A 6 -31.31 0.20 -27.72
N ALA A 7 -31.36 1.45 -28.17
CA ALA A 7 -30.16 2.31 -28.26
C ALA A 7 -29.57 2.66 -26.89
N ILE A 8 -30.41 2.90 -25.89
CA ILE A 8 -29.95 3.17 -24.50
C ILE A 8 -29.38 1.89 -23.89
N LEU A 9 -30.00 0.73 -24.12
CA LEU A 9 -29.49 -0.56 -23.64
C LEU A 9 -28.13 -0.92 -24.29
N SER A 10 -27.97 -0.68 -25.61
CA SER A 10 -26.71 -0.87 -26.34
C SER A 10 -25.63 0.10 -25.87
N LEU A 11 -25.98 1.33 -25.51
CA LEU A 11 -25.05 2.32 -24.98
C LEU A 11 -24.57 1.92 -23.57
N LEU A 12 -25.46 1.38 -22.72
CA LEU A 12 -25.12 0.88 -21.38
C LEU A 12 -24.20 -0.34 -21.45
N ILE A 13 -24.36 -1.22 -22.44
CA ILE A 13 -23.50 -2.39 -22.66
C ILE A 13 -22.09 -1.96 -23.10
N LEU A 14 -21.95 -0.89 -23.90
CA LEU A 14 -20.66 -0.36 -24.32
C LEU A 14 -19.85 0.27 -23.17
N PHE A 15 -20.49 0.75 -22.13
CA PHE A 15 -19.82 1.29 -20.93
C PHE A 15 -19.35 0.22 -19.93
N SER A 16 -19.88 -1.00 -20.00
CA SER A 16 -19.53 -2.09 -19.07
C SER A 16 -18.15 -2.68 -19.30
N PHE A 17 -17.47 -2.39 -20.40
CA PHE A 17 -16.13 -2.92 -20.70
C PHE A 17 -14.96 -2.06 -20.21
N ALA A 18 -15.22 -0.97 -19.48
CA ALA A 18 -14.18 -0.05 -19.02
C ALA A 18 -13.76 -0.27 -17.55
N GLY A 19 -14.12 -1.39 -16.94
CA GLY A 19 -13.70 -1.74 -15.58
C GLY A 19 -12.17 -1.93 -15.53
N LYS A 20 -11.46 -1.02 -14.85
CA LYS A 20 -10.02 -1.13 -14.60
C LYS A 20 -9.85 -1.66 -13.18
N ALA A 21 -9.44 -2.93 -13.05
CA ALA A 21 -9.07 -3.50 -11.77
C ALA A 21 -7.65 -3.03 -11.41
N GLN A 22 -7.47 -2.54 -10.19
CA GLN A 22 -6.21 -2.17 -9.59
C GLN A 22 -6.01 -2.96 -8.30
N ASP A 23 -4.75 -3.14 -7.92
CA ASP A 23 -4.42 -3.66 -6.60
C ASP A 23 -4.88 -2.70 -5.51
N PRO A 24 -5.14 -3.21 -4.30
CA PRO A 24 -5.39 -2.35 -3.15
C PRO A 24 -4.17 -1.45 -2.88
N HIS A 25 -4.42 -0.19 -2.58
CA HIS A 25 -3.39 0.80 -2.27
C HIS A 25 -3.72 1.53 -0.97
N PHE A 26 -2.69 2.11 -0.36
CA PHE A 26 -2.82 2.87 0.89
C PHE A 26 -2.63 4.36 0.64
N SER A 27 -3.41 5.19 1.32
CA SER A 27 -3.22 6.63 1.35
C SER A 27 -1.93 6.98 2.10
N GLN A 28 -1.61 6.20 3.14
CA GLN A 28 -0.34 6.20 3.86
C GLN A 28 0.65 5.21 3.23
N PHE A 29 0.92 5.33 1.91
CA PHE A 29 1.83 4.43 1.19
C PHE A 29 3.21 4.34 1.85
N PHE A 30 3.65 5.41 2.48
CA PHE A 30 4.91 5.49 3.23
C PHE A 30 4.91 4.62 4.51
N ALA A 31 3.73 4.29 5.05
CA ALA A 31 3.61 3.45 6.24
C ALA A 31 3.52 1.94 5.92
N SER A 32 3.48 1.55 4.64
CA SER A 32 3.47 0.16 4.21
C SER A 32 4.60 -0.12 3.19
N PRO A 33 5.87 -0.06 3.61
CA PRO A 33 7.01 -0.05 2.69
C PRO A 33 7.12 -1.30 1.82
N LEU A 34 6.79 -2.49 2.35
CA LEU A 34 6.89 -3.76 1.60
C LEU A 34 5.76 -3.97 0.58
N THR A 35 4.69 -3.19 0.62
CA THR A 35 3.67 -3.15 -0.44
C THR A 35 3.97 -2.10 -1.50
N LEU A 36 4.87 -1.16 -1.19
CA LEU A 36 5.28 -0.09 -2.07
C LEU A 36 6.47 -0.50 -2.96
N ASN A 37 7.53 -1.04 -2.34
CA ASN A 37 8.74 -1.41 -3.05
C ASN A 37 9.55 -2.44 -2.23
N PRO A 38 9.82 -3.65 -2.77
CA PRO A 38 10.63 -4.66 -2.08
C PRO A 38 12.02 -4.18 -1.65
N ALA A 39 12.58 -3.18 -2.33
CA ALA A 39 13.88 -2.62 -1.96
C ALA A 39 13.87 -1.85 -0.62
N PHE A 40 12.72 -1.57 -0.01
CA PHE A 40 12.68 -1.04 1.35
C PHE A 40 12.87 -2.07 2.46
N THR A 41 12.94 -3.35 2.12
CA THR A 41 13.12 -4.42 3.12
C THR A 41 14.42 -4.24 3.90
N GLY A 42 14.33 -4.17 5.23
CA GLY A 42 15.49 -3.97 6.11
C GLY A 42 16.15 -2.58 6.03
N LYS A 43 15.60 -1.66 5.21
CA LYS A 43 16.11 -0.29 5.05
C LYS A 43 15.33 0.66 5.96
N PHE A 44 15.78 0.76 7.20
CA PHE A 44 15.25 1.66 8.24
C PHE A 44 16.28 1.81 9.37
N ASP A 45 16.15 2.86 10.17
CA ASP A 45 17.02 3.14 11.29
C ASP A 45 16.62 2.29 12.52
N GLY A 46 17.12 1.06 12.58
CA GLY A 46 16.80 0.13 13.66
C GLY A 46 17.27 -1.30 13.42
N THR A 47 16.80 -2.22 14.27
CA THR A 47 17.13 -3.64 14.18
C THR A 47 15.95 -4.51 13.73
N VAL A 48 14.73 -4.10 14.04
CA VAL A 48 13.49 -4.75 13.61
C VAL A 48 12.46 -3.67 13.35
N ARG A 49 11.75 -3.76 12.25
CA ARG A 49 10.55 -2.96 11.98
C ARG A 49 9.34 -3.86 11.87
N VAL A 50 8.26 -3.48 12.56
CA VAL A 50 6.92 -4.05 12.40
C VAL A 50 6.02 -2.94 11.91
N ALA A 51 5.31 -3.15 10.81
CA ALA A 51 4.39 -2.17 10.26
C ALA A 51 3.03 -2.81 9.99
N GLY A 52 1.98 -2.17 10.45
CA GLY A 52 0.60 -2.58 10.24
C GLY A 52 -0.25 -1.43 9.74
N ASN A 53 -1.11 -1.71 8.75
CA ASN A 53 -2.04 -0.73 8.19
C ASN A 53 -3.44 -1.34 8.10
N TYR A 54 -4.44 -0.52 8.39
CA TYR A 54 -5.84 -0.81 8.16
C TYR A 54 -6.49 0.33 7.39
N ARG A 55 -7.11 0.01 6.26
CA ARG A 55 -7.85 0.95 5.42
C ARG A 55 -9.28 0.49 5.23
N ASN A 56 -10.23 1.40 5.44
CA ASN A 56 -11.62 1.23 5.07
C ASN A 56 -11.97 2.28 4.01
N GLN A 57 -12.18 1.85 2.77
CA GLN A 57 -12.44 2.71 1.64
C GLN A 57 -13.94 2.71 1.32
N TRP A 58 -14.49 3.91 1.09
CA TRP A 58 -15.88 4.17 0.76
C TRP A 58 -16.90 3.62 1.78
N PRO A 59 -16.77 3.98 3.06
CA PRO A 59 -17.66 3.48 4.11
C PRO A 59 -19.13 3.83 3.86
N ALA A 60 -19.42 4.86 3.06
CA ALA A 60 -20.79 5.24 2.68
C ALA A 60 -21.52 4.16 1.88
N PHE A 61 -20.79 3.20 1.28
CA PHE A 61 -21.35 2.09 0.49
C PHE A 61 -21.27 0.75 1.26
N ASN A 62 -21.48 0.74 2.57
CA ASN A 62 -21.46 -0.47 3.42
C ASN A 62 -20.10 -1.19 3.44
N ASN A 63 -19.01 -0.48 3.69
CA ASN A 63 -17.67 -1.06 3.84
C ASN A 63 -17.25 -1.91 2.62
N VAL A 64 -17.44 -1.36 1.43
CA VAL A 64 -17.22 -2.08 0.17
C VAL A 64 -15.80 -2.62 0.05
N TYR A 65 -14.80 -1.86 0.56
CA TYR A 65 -13.40 -2.28 0.53
C TYR A 65 -12.74 -2.10 1.89
N THR A 66 -12.13 -3.17 2.39
CA THR A 66 -11.31 -3.15 3.58
C THR A 66 -9.99 -3.86 3.31
N THR A 67 -8.88 -3.17 3.56
CA THR A 67 -7.53 -3.70 3.35
C THR A 67 -6.76 -3.63 4.65
N SER A 68 -6.07 -4.72 4.99
CA SER A 68 -5.19 -4.78 6.15
C SER A 68 -3.84 -5.37 5.76
N THR A 69 -2.75 -4.82 6.30
CA THR A 69 -1.41 -5.37 6.15
C THR A 69 -0.72 -5.50 7.49
N LEU A 70 0.16 -6.47 7.55
CA LEU A 70 1.15 -6.62 8.62
C LEU A 70 2.46 -7.05 7.98
N SER A 71 3.55 -6.35 8.27
CA SER A 71 4.88 -6.73 7.83
C SER A 71 5.88 -6.69 8.98
N VAL A 72 6.87 -7.55 8.89
CA VAL A 72 8.03 -7.56 9.79
C VAL A 72 9.27 -7.68 8.91
N ASP A 73 10.22 -6.79 9.11
CA ASP A 73 11.49 -6.82 8.39
C ASP A 73 12.66 -6.40 9.28
N PHE A 74 13.83 -6.88 8.92
CA PHE A 74 15.05 -6.67 9.69
C PHE A 74 16.30 -6.80 8.80
N PRO A 75 17.37 -6.03 9.07
CA PRO A 75 18.66 -6.22 8.44
C PRO A 75 19.37 -7.43 9.02
N ILE A 76 20.04 -8.19 8.16
CA ILE A 76 20.81 -9.40 8.50
C ILE A 76 22.29 -9.19 8.22
N LEU A 77 23.14 -10.04 8.82
CA LEU A 77 24.59 -10.12 8.55
C LEU A 77 25.35 -8.81 8.75
N LYS A 78 24.85 -7.86 9.56
CA LYS A 78 25.42 -6.52 9.78
C LYS A 78 26.94 -6.51 10.03
N ASN A 79 27.47 -7.54 10.74
CA ASN A 79 28.89 -7.63 11.09
C ASN A 79 29.74 -8.40 10.06
N LYS A 80 29.13 -8.81 8.94
CA LYS A 80 29.81 -9.60 7.89
C LYS A 80 29.78 -8.93 6.53
N LEU A 81 29.01 -7.87 6.39
CA LEU A 81 28.92 -7.08 5.18
C LEU A 81 29.97 -5.98 5.20
N PRO A 82 30.36 -5.44 4.04
CA PRO A 82 31.12 -4.19 3.96
C PRO A 82 30.44 -3.08 4.75
N ASP A 83 31.23 -2.11 5.22
CA ASP A 83 30.73 -0.98 5.97
C ASP A 83 29.62 -0.27 5.19
N TYR A 84 28.52 0.07 5.91
CA TYR A 84 27.32 0.72 5.39
C TYR A 84 26.46 -0.10 4.41
N ASP A 85 26.91 -1.28 3.95
CA ASP A 85 26.05 -2.16 3.18
C ASP A 85 24.96 -2.75 4.09
N THR A 86 23.77 -2.97 3.52
CA THR A 86 22.66 -3.54 4.27
C THR A 86 22.00 -4.66 3.48
N TRP A 87 21.80 -5.81 4.12
CA TRP A 87 21.01 -6.89 3.58
C TRP A 87 19.77 -7.08 4.45
N GLY A 88 18.58 -6.92 3.87
CA GLY A 88 17.30 -7.04 4.55
C GLY A 88 16.56 -8.32 4.23
N LEU A 89 15.85 -8.83 5.23
CA LEU A 89 14.81 -9.86 5.07
C LEU A 89 13.52 -9.37 5.67
N GLY A 90 12.37 -9.78 5.09
CA GLY A 90 11.06 -9.40 5.58
C GLY A 90 9.97 -10.39 5.18
N ILE A 91 8.88 -10.33 5.91
CA ILE A 91 7.65 -11.07 5.66
C ILE A 91 6.51 -10.07 5.66
N LEU A 92 5.57 -10.25 4.73
CA LEU A 92 4.36 -9.45 4.57
C LEU A 92 3.14 -10.36 4.56
N ALA A 93 2.11 -9.98 5.29
CA ALA A 93 0.75 -10.51 5.13
C ALA A 93 -0.20 -9.37 4.75
N LEU A 94 -1.09 -9.62 3.78
CA LEU A 94 -2.11 -8.67 3.36
C LEU A 94 -3.42 -9.39 3.17
N THR A 95 -4.51 -8.81 3.65
CA THR A 95 -5.87 -9.23 3.36
C THR A 95 -6.64 -8.05 2.80
N ASP A 96 -7.28 -8.27 1.66
CA ASP A 96 -8.14 -7.29 1.01
C ASP A 96 -9.51 -7.90 0.75
N LYS A 97 -10.56 -7.19 1.16
CA LYS A 97 -11.95 -7.61 1.02
C LYS A 97 -12.71 -6.60 0.20
N ALA A 98 -13.37 -7.06 -0.85
CA ALA A 98 -14.24 -6.26 -1.69
C ALA A 98 -15.70 -6.75 -1.60
N GLY A 99 -16.65 -5.82 -1.81
CA GLY A 99 -18.08 -6.13 -1.78
C GLY A 99 -18.59 -6.67 -0.44
N GLY A 100 -18.07 -6.12 0.68
CA GLY A 100 -18.44 -6.61 2.01
C GLY A 100 -17.93 -8.02 2.32
N GLY A 101 -16.86 -8.48 1.63
CA GLY A 101 -16.26 -9.80 1.82
C GLY A 101 -16.72 -10.86 0.82
N VAL A 102 -17.49 -10.48 -0.20
CA VAL A 102 -17.81 -11.34 -1.34
C VAL A 102 -16.54 -11.77 -2.06
N LEU A 103 -15.62 -10.84 -2.31
CA LEU A 103 -14.30 -11.15 -2.85
C LEU A 103 -13.25 -10.89 -1.78
N THR A 104 -12.42 -11.89 -1.50
CA THR A 104 -11.33 -11.79 -0.54
C THR A 104 -10.02 -12.19 -1.20
N ASN A 105 -9.02 -11.31 -1.11
CA ASN A 105 -7.64 -11.57 -1.53
C ASN A 105 -6.77 -11.68 -0.29
N ASN A 106 -6.01 -12.76 -0.16
CA ASN A 106 -5.01 -12.94 0.88
C ASN A 106 -3.64 -13.12 0.25
N TYR A 107 -2.64 -12.43 0.79
CA TYR A 107 -1.27 -12.50 0.31
C TYR A 107 -0.33 -12.77 1.47
N ILE A 108 0.62 -13.66 1.25
CA ILE A 108 1.77 -13.86 2.14
C ILE A 108 3.02 -13.74 1.27
N GLY A 109 3.88 -12.79 1.59
CA GLY A 109 5.10 -12.51 0.84
C GLY A 109 6.35 -12.64 1.69
N ILE A 110 7.43 -13.11 1.07
CA ILE A 110 8.79 -13.07 1.61
C ILE A 110 9.58 -12.10 0.75
N SER A 111 10.26 -11.16 1.39
CA SER A 111 10.99 -10.08 0.73
C SER A 111 12.44 -10.06 1.18
N THR A 112 13.34 -9.72 0.26
CA THR A 112 14.75 -9.49 0.54
C THR A 112 15.27 -8.31 -0.26
N SER A 113 16.22 -7.57 0.28
CA SER A 113 16.90 -6.49 -0.42
C SER A 113 18.36 -6.41 -0.05
N TYR A 114 19.17 -5.93 -0.98
CA TYR A 114 20.57 -5.60 -0.73
C TYR A 114 20.85 -4.16 -1.13
N HIS A 115 21.44 -3.40 -0.22
CA HIS A 115 21.82 -2.01 -0.42
C HIS A 115 23.34 -1.90 -0.37
N LYS A 116 23.89 -1.41 -1.46
CA LYS A 116 25.33 -1.14 -1.61
C LYS A 116 25.60 0.33 -1.33
N ALA A 117 26.51 0.62 -0.39
CA ALA A 117 27.07 1.95 -0.21
C ALA A 117 27.90 2.34 -1.43
N LEU A 118 27.72 3.55 -1.92
CA LEU A 118 28.40 4.12 -3.08
C LEU A 118 29.53 5.07 -2.69
N ASP A 119 29.56 5.49 -1.43
CA ASP A 119 30.57 6.35 -0.83
C ASP A 119 31.11 5.77 0.46
N GLU A 120 32.23 6.33 0.95
CA GLU A 120 32.92 5.83 2.14
C GLU A 120 32.17 6.16 3.45
N ASP A 121 31.28 7.15 3.44
CA ASP A 121 30.50 7.59 4.59
C ASP A 121 29.10 6.95 4.67
N GLY A 122 28.71 6.20 3.62
CA GLY A 122 27.40 5.53 3.54
C GLY A 122 26.21 6.46 3.33
N PHE A 123 26.45 7.71 2.92
CA PHE A 123 25.40 8.69 2.64
C PHE A 123 24.64 8.38 1.36
N GLN A 124 25.28 7.73 0.40
CA GLN A 124 24.66 7.35 -0.86
C GLN A 124 24.60 5.83 -0.98
N GLN A 125 23.44 5.30 -1.23
CA GLN A 125 23.25 3.85 -1.37
C GLN A 125 22.31 3.52 -2.51
N LEU A 126 22.63 2.43 -3.21
CA LEU A 126 21.78 1.84 -4.23
C LEU A 126 21.30 0.46 -3.76
N GLY A 127 20.00 0.27 -3.72
CA GLY A 127 19.36 -0.96 -3.28
C GLY A 127 18.62 -1.66 -4.41
N ILE A 128 18.65 -2.98 -4.37
CA ILE A 128 17.80 -3.85 -5.17
C ILE A 128 17.03 -4.77 -4.24
N GLY A 129 15.73 -4.97 -4.52
CA GLY A 129 14.87 -5.83 -3.71
C GLY A 129 14.06 -6.79 -4.56
N PHE A 130 13.77 -7.95 -3.99
CA PHE A 130 12.91 -8.97 -4.56
C PHE A 130 11.91 -9.46 -3.54
N GLN A 131 10.70 -9.81 -4.01
CA GLN A 131 9.66 -10.36 -3.18
C GLN A 131 8.93 -11.46 -3.94
N GLY A 132 8.81 -12.64 -3.31
CA GLY A 132 7.95 -13.72 -3.73
C GLY A 132 6.68 -13.70 -2.88
N THR A 133 5.52 -13.74 -3.52
CA THR A 133 4.22 -13.68 -2.84
C THR A 133 3.35 -14.86 -3.24
N TYR A 134 2.76 -15.53 -2.27
CA TYR A 134 1.67 -16.48 -2.49
C TYR A 134 0.35 -15.73 -2.33
N GLY A 135 -0.44 -15.71 -3.40
CA GLY A 135 -1.76 -15.08 -3.45
C GLY A 135 -2.87 -16.11 -3.46
N GLN A 136 -3.90 -15.86 -2.67
CA GLN A 136 -5.16 -16.60 -2.69
C GLN A 136 -6.30 -15.62 -2.92
N LYS A 137 -7.10 -15.85 -3.94
CA LYS A 137 -8.32 -15.10 -4.21
C LYS A 137 -9.53 -16.02 -4.03
N ARG A 138 -10.46 -15.61 -3.19
CA ARG A 138 -11.67 -16.37 -2.86
C ARG A 138 -12.91 -15.55 -3.17
N LEU A 139 -13.85 -16.16 -3.87
CA LEU A 139 -15.20 -15.64 -4.07
C LEU A 139 -16.17 -16.36 -3.11
N ASN A 140 -16.85 -15.59 -2.26
CA ASN A 140 -17.90 -16.10 -1.39
C ASN A 140 -19.26 -15.79 -2.02
N THR A 141 -19.97 -16.81 -2.45
CA THR A 141 -21.28 -16.70 -3.11
C THR A 141 -22.45 -16.63 -2.13
N ASP A 142 -22.25 -16.97 -0.84
CA ASP A 142 -23.32 -17.01 0.16
C ASP A 142 -23.96 -15.64 0.41
N ASN A 143 -23.18 -14.57 0.18
CA ASN A 143 -23.65 -13.19 0.34
C ASN A 143 -24.13 -12.55 -0.97
N LEU A 144 -24.10 -13.28 -2.08
CA LEU A 144 -24.62 -12.81 -3.36
C LEU A 144 -26.14 -13.00 -3.42
N LYS A 145 -26.79 -12.11 -4.16
CA LYS A 145 -28.21 -12.19 -4.46
C LYS A 145 -28.36 -12.32 -5.96
N PHE A 146 -29.10 -13.35 -6.38
CA PHE A 146 -29.32 -13.67 -7.78
C PHE A 146 -30.76 -13.33 -8.18
N GLU A 147 -30.97 -13.09 -9.47
CA GLU A 147 -32.27 -12.67 -10.01
C GLU A 147 -33.39 -13.70 -9.70
N ASP A 148 -33.07 -14.99 -9.79
CA ASP A 148 -34.01 -16.09 -9.53
C ASP A 148 -34.48 -16.20 -8.07
N GLN A 149 -33.78 -15.53 -7.16
CA GLN A 149 -34.18 -15.42 -5.75
C GLN A 149 -35.16 -14.27 -5.48
N LEU A 150 -35.38 -13.38 -6.48
CA LEU A 150 -36.27 -12.23 -6.30
C LEU A 150 -37.72 -12.64 -6.37
N THR A 151 -38.43 -12.43 -5.27
CA THR A 151 -39.88 -12.68 -5.14
C THR A 151 -40.61 -11.36 -4.86
N PRO A 152 -41.96 -11.31 -4.90
CA PRO A 152 -42.69 -10.12 -4.44
C PRO A 152 -42.40 -9.70 -3.01
N PHE A 153 -41.79 -10.59 -2.19
CA PHE A 153 -41.40 -10.35 -0.81
C PHE A 153 -39.88 -10.07 -0.65
N GLY A 154 -39.15 -9.82 -1.75
CA GLY A 154 -37.72 -9.61 -1.79
C GLY A 154 -36.91 -10.85 -2.17
N PHE A 155 -35.63 -10.86 -1.89
CA PHE A 155 -34.71 -11.97 -2.21
C PHE A 155 -34.84 -13.11 -1.20
N THR A 156 -35.96 -13.84 -1.26
CA THR A 156 -36.30 -14.93 -0.34
C THR A 156 -36.28 -16.32 -0.99
N GLY A 157 -36.08 -16.37 -2.31
CA GLY A 157 -35.97 -17.62 -3.07
C GLY A 157 -34.63 -18.32 -2.86
N VAL A 158 -34.54 -19.58 -3.24
CA VAL A 158 -33.30 -20.34 -3.35
C VAL A 158 -32.81 -20.25 -4.79
N THR A 159 -31.54 -19.89 -4.99
CA THR A 159 -30.98 -19.83 -6.34
C THR A 159 -30.83 -21.23 -6.93
N GLN A 160 -31.10 -21.34 -8.24
CA GLN A 160 -30.80 -22.55 -9.01
C GLN A 160 -29.38 -22.54 -9.59
N ASP A 161 -28.66 -21.43 -9.44
CA ASP A 161 -27.26 -21.34 -9.85
C ASP A 161 -26.38 -22.27 -8.99
N ILE A 162 -25.70 -23.18 -9.66
CA ILE A 162 -24.79 -24.13 -9.00
C ILE A 162 -23.37 -23.58 -9.09
N PHE A 163 -22.77 -23.32 -7.91
CA PHE A 163 -21.39 -22.90 -7.80
C PHE A 163 -20.51 -24.09 -7.38
N ASN A 164 -19.55 -24.47 -8.21
CA ASN A 164 -18.53 -25.44 -7.81
C ASN A 164 -17.53 -24.71 -6.91
N THR A 165 -17.49 -25.09 -5.63
CA THR A 165 -16.60 -24.47 -4.61
C THR A 165 -15.12 -24.55 -4.95
N GLU A 166 -14.69 -25.56 -5.73
CA GLU A 166 -13.31 -25.67 -6.21
C GLU A 166 -12.92 -24.54 -7.17
N ASN A 167 -13.87 -24.04 -7.95
CA ASN A 167 -13.64 -22.96 -8.89
C ASN A 167 -13.76 -21.56 -8.26
N LEU A 168 -14.10 -21.48 -6.97
CA LEU A 168 -14.25 -20.20 -6.25
C LEU A 168 -12.97 -19.79 -5.49
N ASN A 169 -11.93 -20.61 -5.54
CA ASN A 169 -10.62 -20.32 -4.96
C ASN A 169 -9.55 -20.37 -6.05
N ILE A 170 -8.76 -19.32 -6.13
CA ILE A 170 -7.61 -19.24 -7.03
C ILE A 170 -6.37 -19.03 -6.18
N ASN A 171 -5.33 -19.80 -6.46
CA ASN A 171 -4.02 -19.64 -5.83
C ASN A 171 -2.98 -19.41 -6.91
N TYR A 172 -2.03 -18.52 -6.63
CA TYR A 172 -0.96 -18.20 -7.56
C TYR A 172 0.31 -17.76 -6.82
N LEU A 173 1.43 -17.88 -7.52
CA LEU A 173 2.70 -17.31 -7.10
C LEU A 173 2.97 -16.03 -7.89
N ASP A 174 3.43 -15.02 -7.20
CA ASP A 174 3.70 -13.71 -7.72
C ASP A 174 5.14 -13.30 -7.42
N VAL A 175 5.78 -12.63 -8.37
CA VAL A 175 7.17 -12.18 -8.28
C VAL A 175 7.22 -10.67 -8.47
N ASN A 176 7.89 -10.00 -7.54
CA ASN A 176 8.00 -8.56 -7.48
C ASN A 176 9.46 -8.15 -7.33
N ALA A 177 9.83 -7.02 -7.89
CA ALA A 177 11.18 -6.46 -7.77
C ALA A 177 11.14 -4.95 -7.61
N GLY A 178 12.22 -4.39 -7.08
CA GLY A 178 12.37 -2.97 -6.92
C GLY A 178 13.81 -2.50 -6.84
N LEU A 179 13.98 -1.24 -7.16
CA LEU A 179 15.21 -0.48 -7.03
C LEU A 179 14.96 0.70 -6.11
N LEU A 180 15.97 1.07 -5.33
CA LEU A 180 15.91 2.18 -4.40
C LEU A 180 17.27 2.87 -4.34
N TYR A 181 17.29 4.15 -4.66
CA TYR A 181 18.42 5.01 -4.35
C TYR A 181 18.07 5.84 -3.11
N THR A 182 18.98 5.87 -2.15
CA THR A 182 18.87 6.72 -0.95
C THR A 182 20.09 7.61 -0.86
N GLY A 183 19.87 8.87 -0.49
CA GLY A 183 20.94 9.84 -0.33
C GLY A 183 20.71 10.71 0.91
N SER A 184 21.80 11.15 1.51
CA SER A 184 21.84 12.15 2.57
C SER A 184 22.88 13.20 2.24
N THR A 185 22.66 14.44 2.63
CA THR A 185 23.65 15.52 2.51
C THR A 185 24.22 15.91 3.86
N ALA A 186 23.63 15.39 4.94
CA ALA A 186 24.03 15.54 6.32
C ALA A 186 23.43 14.39 7.14
N ASP A 187 23.86 14.22 8.39
CA ASP A 187 23.41 13.14 9.29
C ASP A 187 21.91 13.21 9.62
N ASP A 188 21.31 14.37 9.51
CA ASP A 188 19.96 14.68 9.96
C ASP A 188 18.92 14.73 8.83
N ASN A 189 19.34 14.56 7.58
CA ASN A 189 18.43 14.51 6.43
C ASN A 189 18.61 13.22 5.61
N ASN A 190 17.57 12.88 4.86
CA ASN A 190 17.63 11.78 3.91
C ASN A 190 16.59 11.98 2.84
N PHE A 191 16.91 11.59 1.61
CA PHE A 191 15.96 11.50 0.52
C PHE A 191 16.10 10.16 -0.21
N TYR A 192 15.06 9.79 -0.91
CA TYR A 192 15.05 8.57 -1.71
C TYR A 192 14.30 8.77 -3.02
N ILE A 193 14.69 7.97 -4.00
CA ILE A 193 13.93 7.72 -5.21
C ILE A 193 13.91 6.22 -5.47
N GLY A 194 12.75 5.66 -5.76
CA GLY A 194 12.58 4.23 -5.97
C GLY A 194 11.68 3.92 -7.16
N ALA A 195 11.90 2.76 -7.75
CA ALA A 195 11.04 2.17 -8.75
C ALA A 195 10.75 0.72 -8.39
N SER A 196 9.50 0.28 -8.53
CA SER A 196 9.13 -1.10 -8.29
C SER A 196 8.17 -1.61 -9.34
N MET A 197 8.21 -2.93 -9.56
CA MET A 197 7.26 -3.63 -10.40
C MET A 197 6.74 -4.87 -9.66
N TYR A 198 5.43 -4.90 -9.48
CA TYR A 198 4.69 -6.04 -8.95
C TYR A 198 4.06 -6.83 -10.10
N HIS A 199 3.78 -8.11 -9.88
CA HIS A 199 3.19 -9.01 -10.87
C HIS A 199 4.03 -9.15 -12.14
N ILE A 200 5.36 -9.25 -12.00
CA ILE A 200 6.31 -9.36 -13.13
C ILE A 200 6.01 -10.62 -13.96
N ASN A 201 5.69 -11.74 -13.29
CA ASN A 201 5.34 -13.00 -13.90
C ASN A 201 3.91 -13.08 -14.42
N ARG A 202 3.10 -12.00 -14.26
CA ARG A 202 1.70 -11.92 -14.71
C ARG A 202 0.90 -13.17 -14.33
N PRO A 203 0.74 -13.47 -13.03
CA PRO A 203 0.12 -14.71 -12.61
C PRO A 203 -1.30 -14.82 -13.18
N LYS A 204 -1.71 -16.06 -13.47
CA LYS A 204 -3.04 -16.34 -13.99
C LYS A 204 -4.08 -16.20 -12.89
N GLU A 205 -5.14 -15.45 -13.20
CA GLU A 205 -6.26 -15.21 -12.31
C GLU A 205 -7.59 -15.49 -13.05
N SER A 206 -8.21 -16.62 -12.80
CA SER A 206 -9.48 -16.97 -13.45
C SER A 206 -10.29 -17.98 -12.66
N PHE A 207 -11.53 -17.66 -12.35
CA PHE A 207 -12.49 -18.57 -11.69
C PHE A 207 -13.11 -19.61 -12.63
N LYS A 208 -13.19 -19.36 -13.93
CA LYS A 208 -13.87 -20.23 -14.90
C LYS A 208 -12.94 -20.77 -16.01
N GLY A 209 -11.65 -20.92 -15.75
CA GLY A 209 -10.72 -21.46 -16.74
C GLY A 209 -10.38 -20.52 -17.90
N GLY A 210 -10.90 -19.30 -17.93
CA GLY A 210 -10.51 -18.26 -18.88
C GLY A 210 -9.04 -17.85 -18.73
N ILE A 211 -8.50 -17.13 -19.70
CA ILE A 211 -7.13 -16.63 -19.68
C ILE A 211 -7.16 -15.19 -19.22
N TRP A 212 -7.16 -14.98 -17.89
CA TRP A 212 -6.99 -13.66 -17.28
C TRP A 212 -5.71 -13.66 -16.48
N ASN A 213 -4.85 -12.69 -16.76
CA ASN A 213 -3.59 -12.50 -16.04
C ASN A 213 -3.63 -11.18 -15.30
N ILE A 214 -3.05 -11.15 -14.10
CA ILE A 214 -2.88 -9.92 -13.34
C ILE A 214 -1.91 -9.02 -14.10
N ALA A 215 -2.32 -7.78 -14.36
CA ALA A 215 -1.46 -6.82 -15.04
C ALA A 215 -0.33 -6.35 -14.12
N PRO A 216 0.90 -6.18 -14.62
CA PRO A 216 1.99 -5.59 -13.84
C PRO A 216 1.62 -4.21 -13.32
N ARG A 217 1.97 -3.96 -12.06
CA ARG A 217 1.89 -2.65 -11.42
C ARG A 217 3.28 -2.05 -11.32
N THR A 218 3.50 -0.92 -11.96
CA THR A 218 4.75 -0.16 -11.88
C THR A 218 4.54 1.04 -11.00
N THR A 219 5.43 1.26 -10.03
CA THR A 219 5.39 2.39 -9.11
C THR A 219 6.73 3.10 -9.12
N ILE A 220 6.69 4.43 -9.24
CA ILE A 220 7.82 5.32 -8.97
C ILE A 220 7.48 6.06 -7.69
N SER A 221 8.42 6.10 -6.76
CA SER A 221 8.26 6.77 -5.47
C SER A 221 9.45 7.65 -5.16
N ALA A 222 9.21 8.79 -4.56
CA ALA A 222 10.27 9.68 -4.07
C ALA A 222 9.81 10.34 -2.77
N GLY A 223 10.78 10.72 -1.94
CA GLY A 223 10.49 11.43 -0.71
C GLY A 223 11.75 11.69 0.09
N GLY A 224 11.55 12.25 1.27
CA GLY A 224 12.64 12.54 2.19
C GLY A 224 12.16 13.29 3.42
N TYR A 225 13.07 13.49 4.36
CA TYR A 225 12.88 14.36 5.52
C TYR A 225 14.02 15.37 5.60
N PHE A 226 13.65 16.60 5.91
CA PHE A 226 14.54 17.75 5.89
C PHE A 226 14.30 18.58 7.16
N PRO A 227 15.30 18.75 8.03
CA PRO A 227 15.21 19.64 9.18
C PRO A 227 14.94 21.07 8.71
N VAL A 228 13.95 21.70 9.31
CA VAL A 228 13.61 23.12 9.08
C VAL A 228 14.10 23.98 10.23
N SER A 229 14.10 23.40 11.44
CA SER A 229 14.66 23.96 12.68
C SER A 229 15.00 22.84 13.64
N ASP A 230 15.57 23.16 14.80
CA ASP A 230 15.96 22.21 15.84
C ASP A 230 14.79 21.32 16.32
N ILE A 231 13.56 21.82 16.18
CA ILE A 231 12.35 21.12 16.63
C ILE A 231 11.40 20.73 15.49
N LEU A 232 11.63 21.20 14.26
CA LEU A 232 10.73 20.98 13.12
C LEU A 232 11.46 20.28 11.97
N THR A 233 10.88 19.18 11.51
CA THR A 233 11.34 18.45 10.33
C THR A 233 10.20 18.35 9.30
N LEU A 234 10.50 18.72 8.06
CA LEU A 234 9.61 18.52 6.93
C LEU A 234 9.77 17.12 6.37
N HIS A 235 8.72 16.33 6.35
CA HIS A 235 8.61 15.07 5.62
C HIS A 235 7.84 15.32 4.33
N THR A 236 8.36 14.89 3.20
CA THR A 236 7.67 14.98 1.91
C THR A 236 7.77 13.67 1.16
N SER A 237 6.72 13.30 0.45
CA SER A 237 6.73 12.09 -0.37
C SER A 237 5.71 12.13 -1.48
N GLY A 238 5.97 11.35 -2.54
CA GLY A 238 5.05 11.19 -3.64
C GLY A 238 5.21 9.84 -4.32
N ILE A 239 4.12 9.41 -4.95
CA ILE A 239 4.10 8.21 -5.79
C ILE A 239 3.45 8.52 -7.14
N TYR A 240 3.93 7.83 -8.15
CA TYR A 240 3.26 7.67 -9.44
C TYR A 240 3.15 6.17 -9.73
N GLN A 241 1.93 5.70 -9.92
CA GLN A 241 1.64 4.27 -10.06
C GLN A 241 0.79 4.03 -11.31
N VAL A 242 1.10 2.96 -12.03
CA VAL A 242 0.37 2.54 -13.24
C VAL A 242 0.09 1.04 -13.15
N GLN A 243 -1.17 0.66 -13.36
CA GLN A 243 -1.61 -0.72 -13.52
C GLN A 243 -2.77 -0.77 -14.51
N ASN A 244 -2.67 -1.62 -15.53
CA ASN A 244 -3.73 -1.84 -16.53
C ASN A 244 -4.35 -0.53 -17.07
N LYS A 245 -3.52 0.44 -17.48
CA LYS A 245 -3.91 1.79 -17.97
C LYS A 245 -4.58 2.70 -16.91
N ALA A 246 -4.76 2.23 -15.69
CA ALA A 246 -5.15 3.11 -14.60
C ALA A 246 -3.89 3.73 -13.99
N THR A 247 -3.95 5.01 -13.68
CA THR A 247 -2.84 5.77 -13.10
C THR A 247 -3.27 6.39 -11.79
N GLU A 248 -2.35 6.43 -10.84
CA GLU A 248 -2.50 7.17 -9.59
C GLU A 248 -1.27 8.04 -9.37
N THR A 249 -1.48 9.27 -8.98
CA THR A 249 -0.43 10.19 -8.55
C THR A 249 -0.83 10.77 -7.22
N THR A 250 0.01 10.61 -6.21
CA THR A 250 -0.20 11.18 -4.88
C THR A 250 1.07 11.89 -4.45
N ILE A 251 0.95 13.13 -3.98
CA ILE A 251 2.07 13.94 -3.48
C ILE A 251 1.63 14.72 -2.26
N GLY A 252 2.54 14.90 -1.33
CA GLY A 252 2.27 15.70 -0.15
C GLY A 252 3.39 15.68 0.86
N GLY A 253 3.07 16.11 2.08
CA GLY A 253 4.03 16.14 3.16
C GLY A 253 3.39 16.41 4.51
N ALA A 254 4.22 16.27 5.54
CA ALA A 254 3.88 16.55 6.93
C ALA A 254 5.03 17.27 7.63
N LEU A 255 4.70 18.15 8.55
CA LEU A 255 5.63 18.71 9.51
C LEU A 255 5.63 17.83 10.76
N ALA A 256 6.81 17.39 11.16
CA ALA A 256 7.07 16.72 12.43
C ALA A 256 7.58 17.76 13.43
N ALA A 257 6.90 17.91 14.54
CA ALA A 257 7.34 18.74 15.65
C ALA A 257 7.83 17.84 16.78
N SER A 258 9.10 18.01 17.19
CA SER A 258 9.67 17.29 18.33
C SER A 258 9.14 17.90 19.63
N ILE A 259 8.59 17.06 20.51
CA ILE A 259 8.10 17.45 21.84
C ILE A 259 9.26 17.38 22.86
N ASP A 260 10.22 16.49 22.62
CA ASP A 260 11.36 16.23 23.49
C ASP A 260 12.62 16.05 22.65
N ALA A 261 13.13 17.18 22.15
CA ALA A 261 14.28 17.21 21.24
C ALA A 261 15.61 16.78 21.89
N GLU A 262 15.69 16.81 23.22
CA GLU A 262 16.89 16.40 23.98
C GLU A 262 16.93 14.89 24.26
N SER A 263 15.83 14.18 23.99
CA SER A 263 15.74 12.73 24.19
C SER A 263 16.50 11.95 23.11
N THR A 264 17.14 10.85 23.50
CA THR A 264 17.73 9.90 22.55
C THR A 264 16.70 9.15 21.70
N ASP A 265 15.43 9.17 22.11
CA ASP A 265 14.29 8.62 21.38
C ASP A 265 13.16 9.68 21.37
N PRO A 266 13.27 10.68 20.50
CA PRO A 266 12.39 11.85 20.53
C PRO A 266 10.95 11.49 20.22
N SER A 267 10.03 12.11 20.95
CA SER A 267 8.59 12.07 20.66
C SER A 267 8.24 13.15 19.64
N ASN A 268 7.53 12.79 18.59
CA ASN A 268 7.16 13.71 17.52
C ASN A 268 5.65 13.71 17.28
N VAL A 269 5.10 14.88 17.02
CA VAL A 269 3.74 15.04 16.48
C VAL A 269 3.84 15.44 15.03
N TYR A 270 3.06 14.76 14.19
CA TYR A 270 3.01 14.98 12.75
C TYR A 270 1.67 15.60 12.38
N ILE A 271 1.71 16.64 11.56
CA ILE A 271 0.53 17.19 10.90
C ILE A 271 0.86 17.43 9.41
N GLY A 272 -0.01 16.96 8.54
CA GLY A 272 0.26 17.06 7.12
C GLY A 272 -0.93 16.78 6.24
N SER A 273 -0.68 16.76 4.94
CA SER A 273 -1.69 16.39 3.95
C SER A 273 -1.03 15.90 2.67
N TRP A 274 -1.68 14.93 2.03
CA TRP A 274 -1.37 14.47 0.68
C TRP A 274 -2.54 14.80 -0.25
N TYR A 275 -2.23 14.99 -1.51
CA TYR A 275 -3.22 15.17 -2.57
C TYR A 275 -3.08 14.03 -3.57
N ARG A 276 -4.12 13.22 -3.70
CA ARG A 276 -4.27 12.24 -4.77
C ARG A 276 -4.98 12.93 -5.93
N PHE A 277 -4.25 13.08 -7.02
CA PHE A 277 -4.72 13.85 -8.18
C PHE A 277 -6.05 13.31 -8.71
N ASN A 278 -6.99 14.22 -8.93
CA ASN A 278 -8.34 13.95 -9.43
C ASN A 278 -9.20 13.02 -8.54
N ASP A 279 -8.79 12.75 -7.29
CA ASP A 279 -9.54 11.87 -6.39
C ASP A 279 -9.78 12.45 -5.00
N ALA A 280 -8.73 12.71 -4.20
CA ALA A 280 -8.92 13.05 -2.80
C ALA A 280 -7.85 14.00 -2.23
N ILE A 281 -8.24 14.80 -1.24
CA ILE A 281 -7.36 15.45 -0.28
C ILE A 281 -7.29 14.55 0.96
N ILE A 282 -6.08 14.32 1.49
CA ILE A 282 -5.78 13.32 2.51
C ILE A 282 -5.09 14.00 3.69
N PRO A 283 -5.79 14.63 4.63
CA PRO A 283 -5.21 15.09 5.88
C PRO A 283 -4.62 13.93 6.67
N TYR A 284 -3.50 14.19 7.33
CA TYR A 284 -2.73 13.24 8.13
C TYR A 284 -2.41 13.81 9.49
N LEU A 285 -2.57 12.98 10.50
CA LEU A 285 -2.11 13.20 11.86
C LEU A 285 -1.29 12.01 12.30
N GLY A 286 -0.16 12.25 12.96
CA GLY A 286 0.69 11.19 13.47
C GLY A 286 1.30 11.52 14.82
N LEU A 287 1.63 10.49 15.57
CA LEU A 287 2.32 10.55 16.85
C LEU A 287 3.44 9.51 16.86
N GLU A 288 4.65 9.93 17.22
CA GLU A 288 5.81 9.04 17.39
C GLU A 288 6.32 9.13 18.83
N PHE A 289 6.50 7.98 19.49
CA PHE A 289 7.02 7.87 20.83
C PHE A 289 7.49 6.44 21.11
N ALA A 290 8.57 6.29 21.88
CA ALA A 290 9.09 4.99 22.31
C ALA A 290 9.24 3.96 21.18
N GLY A 291 9.71 4.41 20.00
CA GLY A 291 9.87 3.57 18.81
C GLY A 291 8.57 3.26 18.05
N PHE A 292 7.41 3.67 18.55
CA PHE A 292 6.13 3.56 17.85
C PHE A 292 5.85 4.82 17.06
N ARG A 293 5.31 4.66 15.83
CA ARG A 293 4.65 5.73 15.08
C ARG A 293 3.25 5.29 14.73
N ILE A 294 2.25 6.05 15.19
CA ILE A 294 0.84 5.85 14.90
C ILE A 294 0.39 6.96 13.97
N GLY A 295 -0.21 6.61 12.85
CA GLY A 295 -0.72 7.57 11.87
C GLY A 295 -2.19 7.35 11.57
N ALA A 296 -2.91 8.43 11.31
CA ALA A 296 -4.30 8.40 10.87
C ALA A 296 -4.50 9.34 9.68
N THR A 297 -5.22 8.88 8.68
CA THR A 297 -5.65 9.69 7.52
C THR A 297 -7.12 9.52 7.25
N TYR A 298 -7.68 10.53 6.60
CA TYR A 298 -9.03 10.50 6.08
C TYR A 298 -9.06 11.03 4.64
N ASP A 299 -9.51 10.20 3.69
CA ASP A 299 -9.61 10.60 2.30
C ASP A 299 -10.90 11.42 2.11
N ILE A 300 -10.75 12.69 1.74
CA ILE A 300 -11.86 13.58 1.39
C ILE A 300 -11.98 13.57 -0.14
N ASN A 301 -12.96 12.86 -0.69
CA ASN A 301 -13.14 12.80 -2.13
C ASN A 301 -13.48 14.17 -2.71
N VAL A 302 -12.72 14.58 -3.73
CA VAL A 302 -12.94 15.80 -4.53
C VAL A 302 -13.34 15.47 -5.97
N SER A 303 -13.24 14.19 -6.37
CA SER A 303 -13.64 13.68 -7.68
C SER A 303 -15.17 13.67 -7.87
N SER A 304 -15.62 13.28 -9.06
CA SER A 304 -17.06 13.09 -9.36
C SER A 304 -17.75 12.07 -8.42
N LEU A 305 -16.98 11.18 -7.80
CA LEU A 305 -17.47 10.21 -6.82
C LEU A 305 -18.01 10.88 -5.54
N LYS A 306 -17.62 12.14 -5.26
CA LYS A 306 -18.06 12.85 -4.05
C LYS A 306 -19.59 12.94 -3.93
N ALA A 307 -20.31 12.95 -5.05
CA ALA A 307 -21.78 12.99 -5.04
C ALA A 307 -22.38 11.71 -4.43
N GLY A 308 -21.81 10.53 -4.74
CA GLY A 308 -22.24 9.25 -4.18
C GLY A 308 -21.65 8.95 -2.82
N SER A 309 -20.36 9.25 -2.61
CA SER A 309 -19.66 8.99 -1.35
C SER A 309 -19.93 10.04 -0.27
N GLN A 310 -20.62 11.15 -0.59
CA GLN A 310 -20.78 12.31 0.30
C GLN A 310 -19.41 12.84 0.81
N SER A 311 -18.42 12.85 -0.06
CA SER A 311 -17.01 13.16 0.22
C SER A 311 -16.30 12.20 1.20
N ARG A 312 -16.93 11.06 1.58
CA ARG A 312 -16.37 10.06 2.48
C ARG A 312 -15.55 9.04 1.69
N GLY A 313 -14.30 9.37 1.39
CA GLY A 313 -13.42 8.54 0.57
C GLY A 313 -12.88 7.33 1.30
N GLY A 314 -12.40 7.50 2.52
CA GLY A 314 -11.86 6.40 3.31
C GLY A 314 -11.16 6.85 4.56
N MET A 315 -10.96 5.91 5.47
CA MET A 315 -10.19 6.08 6.70
C MET A 315 -9.04 5.07 6.70
N GLU A 316 -7.89 5.50 7.14
CA GLU A 316 -6.72 4.63 7.29
C GLU A 316 -6.00 4.90 8.59
N ILE A 317 -5.58 3.83 9.25
CA ILE A 317 -4.76 3.85 10.46
C ILE A 317 -3.52 3.02 10.21
N SER A 318 -2.37 3.54 10.58
CA SER A 318 -1.09 2.84 10.54
C SER A 318 -0.43 2.79 11.91
N VAL A 319 0.31 1.72 12.15
CA VAL A 319 1.18 1.57 13.31
C VAL A 319 2.51 1.01 12.83
N ILE A 320 3.59 1.72 13.12
CA ILE A 320 4.96 1.27 12.84
C ILE A 320 5.69 1.21 14.17
N TYR A 321 6.37 0.10 14.43
CA TYR A 321 7.28 -0.05 15.54
C TYR A 321 8.68 -0.33 15.02
N ILE A 322 9.65 0.46 15.46
CA ILE A 322 11.06 0.28 15.14
C ILE A 322 11.84 0.09 16.44
N LYS A 323 12.47 -1.07 16.58
CA LYS A 323 13.35 -1.36 17.72
C LYS A 323 14.73 -0.75 17.49
N ARG A 324 15.12 0.20 18.35
CA ARG A 324 16.47 0.77 18.41
C ARG A 324 17.12 0.32 19.73
N PRO A 325 18.19 -0.51 19.70
CA PRO A 325 18.94 -0.85 20.91
C PRO A 325 19.68 0.37 21.46
N ALA A 326 19.91 0.41 22.77
CA ALA A 326 20.73 1.45 23.41
C ALA A 326 22.14 1.49 22.77
N GLY A 327 22.62 2.68 22.43
CA GLY A 327 23.91 2.87 21.76
C GLY A 327 23.92 2.50 20.26
N TYR A 328 22.78 2.26 19.66
CA TYR A 328 22.68 2.03 18.22
C TYR A 328 23.10 3.28 17.46
N LYS A 329 24.17 3.17 16.67
CA LYS A 329 24.55 4.21 15.70
C LYS A 329 23.74 3.97 14.45
N GLY A 330 22.78 4.85 14.18
CA GLY A 330 21.92 4.78 13.00
C GLY A 330 22.72 4.82 11.71
N ILE A 331 22.23 4.12 10.69
CA ILE A 331 22.66 4.31 9.31
C ILE A 331 21.71 5.35 8.70
N PRO A 332 22.18 6.30 7.87
CA PRO A 332 21.29 7.21 7.17
C PRO A 332 20.23 6.42 6.39
N CYS A 333 18.99 6.52 6.81
CA CYS A 333 17.88 5.74 6.26
C CYS A 333 16.65 6.61 6.11
N PRO A 334 15.80 6.37 5.09
CA PRO A 334 14.50 7.00 5.01
C PRO A 334 13.70 6.78 6.30
N LYS A 335 13.16 7.86 6.87
CA LYS A 335 12.20 7.80 7.97
C LYS A 335 10.80 7.79 7.36
N PHE A 336 10.12 6.68 7.42
CA PHE A 336 8.75 6.53 6.98
C PHE A 336 7.79 6.65 8.12
#